data_06c4e27a8f26b39e16099695176bf8df
#
_entry.id   06c4e27a8f26b39e16099695176bf8df
#
_cell.length_a   1.000
_cell.length_b   1.000
_cell.length_c   1.000
_cell.angle_alpha   90.00
_cell.angle_beta   90.00
_cell.angle_gamma   90.00
#
_symmetry.space_group_name_H-M   'P 1'
#
loop_
_entity.id
_entity.type
_entity.pdbx_description
1 polymer ?
#
loop_
_entity_poly.entity_id
_entity_poly.type
_entity_poly.pdbx_seq_one_letter_code
_entity_poly.pdbx_strand_id
1 'polypeptide(L)'
;MAFYSIGEFAERCGINPVTLRAWQRRYGLLKPQRSEGGHRQFDEEDILRIEEIKRWIERGVSVGKVKALLEDNLPAARDESAHLQEEMMSILRYMQPARIRAKLMALSHQHPVDTLIDSLLVPVRQRLKLDQNTSLVISSMLDGLLIDCVALFLAEARKKNGKETLLVGWSNEDRTRLWLEAWRLSQRGWHVNVLAEPLESPRPELFPGQHIFVWTGRAATPLQEELLSHWQEQGFSIHFHGQN
;
A
#
# COMPACT_ATOMS: atom_id res chain seq x y z
N MET A 1 21.00 -27.25 0.76
CA MET A 1 20.73 -25.87 0.28
C MET A 1 21.52 -25.67 -1.00
N ALA A 2 20.87 -25.13 -2.04
CA ALA A 2 21.56 -24.82 -3.29
C ALA A 2 22.17 -23.42 -3.16
N PHE A 3 23.42 -23.26 -3.58
CA PHE A 3 24.10 -21.98 -3.62
C PHE A 3 24.37 -21.57 -5.06
N TYR A 4 24.19 -20.30 -5.35
CA TYR A 4 24.31 -19.70 -6.67
C TYR A 4 25.46 -18.69 -6.70
N SER A 5 26.21 -18.65 -7.77
CA SER A 5 27.13 -17.57 -8.06
C SER A 5 26.36 -16.27 -8.37
N ILE A 6 27.03 -15.13 -8.33
CA ILE A 6 26.37 -13.84 -8.64
C ILE A 6 25.81 -13.79 -10.07
N GLY A 7 26.42 -14.51 -11.03
CA GLY A 7 25.93 -14.59 -12.41
C GLY A 7 24.63 -15.39 -12.51
N GLU A 8 24.62 -16.61 -11.98
CA GLU A 8 23.44 -17.49 -11.94
C GLU A 8 22.29 -16.84 -11.16
N PHE A 9 22.60 -16.22 -10.03
CA PHE A 9 21.64 -15.50 -9.20
C PHE A 9 21.02 -14.31 -9.94
N ALA A 10 21.82 -13.53 -10.64
CA ALA A 10 21.38 -12.40 -11.45
C ALA A 10 20.44 -12.82 -12.59
N GLU A 11 20.80 -13.90 -13.29
CA GLU A 11 19.98 -14.46 -14.36
C GLU A 11 18.64 -14.98 -13.83
N ARG A 12 18.68 -15.74 -12.72
CA ARG A 12 17.48 -16.30 -12.10
C ARG A 12 16.51 -15.22 -11.56
N CYS A 13 17.05 -14.13 -11.02
CA CYS A 13 16.25 -13.01 -10.52
C CYS A 13 15.87 -12.00 -11.61
N GLY A 14 16.39 -12.11 -12.85
CA GLY A 14 16.16 -11.14 -13.92
C GLY A 14 16.71 -9.75 -13.61
N ILE A 15 17.86 -9.66 -12.94
CA ILE A 15 18.48 -8.39 -12.52
C ILE A 15 19.94 -8.36 -12.98
N ASN A 16 20.38 -7.19 -13.44
CA ASN A 16 21.78 -7.02 -13.83
C ASN A 16 22.73 -7.21 -12.62
N PRO A 17 23.83 -8.00 -12.75
CA PRO A 17 24.82 -8.19 -11.68
C PRO A 17 25.40 -6.89 -11.11
N VAL A 18 25.47 -5.82 -11.91
CA VAL A 18 25.93 -4.50 -11.45
C VAL A 18 24.93 -3.89 -10.47
N THR A 19 23.63 -4.03 -10.75
CA THR A 19 22.55 -3.58 -9.87
C THR A 19 22.59 -4.35 -8.55
N LEU A 20 22.76 -5.67 -8.57
CA LEU A 20 22.89 -6.49 -7.35
C LEU A 20 24.07 -6.06 -6.48
N ARG A 21 25.22 -5.78 -7.10
CA ARG A 21 26.40 -5.27 -6.36
C ARG A 21 26.14 -3.89 -5.76
N ALA A 22 25.41 -3.01 -6.47
CA ALA A 22 25.02 -1.71 -5.96
C ALA A 22 24.06 -1.83 -4.77
N TRP A 23 23.05 -2.70 -4.86
CA TRP A 23 22.09 -2.97 -3.79
C TRP A 23 22.76 -3.53 -2.55
N GLN A 24 23.70 -4.45 -2.73
CA GLN A 24 24.50 -4.99 -1.63
C GLN A 24 25.37 -3.89 -0.97
N ARG A 25 26.14 -3.15 -1.77
CA ARG A 25 27.17 -2.24 -1.26
C ARG A 25 26.62 -0.92 -0.72
N ARG A 26 25.65 -0.32 -1.44
CA ARG A 26 25.13 1.01 -1.09
C ARG A 26 23.98 0.94 -0.09
N TYR A 27 23.15 -0.08 -0.18
CA TYR A 27 21.91 -0.15 0.60
C TYR A 27 21.90 -1.31 1.60
N GLY A 28 22.85 -2.26 1.51
CA GLY A 28 22.92 -3.41 2.40
C GLY A 28 21.69 -4.32 2.33
N LEU A 29 21.04 -4.38 1.15
CA LEU A 29 19.81 -5.14 0.93
C LEU A 29 20.03 -6.65 0.90
N LEU A 30 21.25 -7.08 0.54
CA LEU A 30 21.66 -8.48 0.44
C LEU A 30 22.91 -8.71 1.31
N LYS A 31 22.96 -9.85 1.97
CA LYS A 31 24.10 -10.28 2.80
C LYS A 31 24.56 -11.68 2.38
N PRO A 32 25.10 -11.85 1.13
CA PRO A 32 25.51 -13.17 0.65
C PRO A 32 26.61 -13.77 1.54
N GLN A 33 26.59 -15.08 1.65
CA GLN A 33 27.66 -15.83 2.30
C GLN A 33 28.92 -15.79 1.40
N ARG A 34 30.07 -16.16 1.98
CA ARG A 34 31.30 -16.33 1.24
C ARG A 34 31.73 -17.78 1.27
N SER A 35 32.06 -18.32 0.12
CA SER A 35 32.72 -19.64 0.03
C SER A 35 34.11 -19.63 0.64
N GLU A 36 34.71 -20.78 0.89
CA GLU A 36 36.11 -20.91 1.34
C GLU A 36 37.10 -20.21 0.36
N GLY A 37 36.75 -20.08 -0.92
CA GLY A 37 37.50 -19.31 -1.92
C GLY A 37 37.20 -17.82 -1.98
N GLY A 38 36.41 -17.27 -1.03
CA GLY A 38 36.07 -15.84 -0.95
C GLY A 38 35.00 -15.35 -1.94
N HIS A 39 34.44 -16.25 -2.78
CA HIS A 39 33.37 -15.90 -3.73
C HIS A 39 32.02 -15.75 -3.02
N ARG A 40 31.20 -14.78 -3.52
CA ARG A 40 29.83 -14.58 -3.01
C ARG A 40 28.95 -15.75 -3.40
N GLN A 41 28.21 -16.28 -2.44
CA GLN A 41 27.21 -17.33 -2.61
C GLN A 41 25.86 -16.82 -2.15
N PHE A 42 24.84 -17.03 -2.96
CA PHE A 42 23.46 -16.67 -2.73
C PHE A 42 22.63 -17.96 -2.58
N ASP A 43 21.61 -17.92 -1.77
CA ASP A 43 20.71 -19.05 -1.53
C ASP A 43 19.26 -18.74 -1.98
N GLU A 44 18.35 -19.67 -1.74
CA GLU A 44 16.93 -19.50 -2.09
C GLU A 44 16.27 -18.35 -1.28
N GLU A 45 16.73 -18.07 -0.06
CA GLU A 45 16.21 -16.98 0.75
C GLU A 45 16.59 -15.62 0.14
N ASP A 46 17.78 -15.52 -0.44
CA ASP A 46 18.22 -14.35 -1.18
C ASP A 46 17.37 -14.12 -2.43
N ILE A 47 16.90 -15.18 -3.13
CA ILE A 47 15.97 -15.07 -4.27
C ILE A 47 14.65 -14.46 -3.81
N LEU A 48 14.04 -14.99 -2.75
CA LEU A 48 12.79 -14.48 -2.18
C LEU A 48 12.94 -13.00 -1.77
N ARG A 49 14.08 -12.66 -1.19
CA ARG A 49 14.41 -11.29 -0.79
C ARG A 49 14.50 -10.33 -1.98
N ILE A 50 15.09 -10.77 -3.09
CA ILE A 50 15.13 -9.99 -4.33
C ILE A 50 13.73 -9.77 -4.92
N GLU A 51 12.91 -10.79 -4.94
CA GLU A 51 11.53 -10.67 -5.44
C GLU A 51 10.74 -9.66 -4.63
N GLU A 52 10.96 -9.62 -3.32
CA GLU A 52 10.32 -8.64 -2.45
C GLU A 52 10.85 -7.23 -2.68
N ILE A 53 12.16 -7.05 -2.84
CA ILE A 53 12.77 -5.76 -3.21
C ILE A 53 12.15 -5.24 -4.51
N LYS A 54 12.00 -6.11 -5.53
CA LYS A 54 11.38 -5.76 -6.81
C LYS A 54 9.93 -5.28 -6.62
N ARG A 55 9.14 -6.00 -5.82
CA ARG A 55 7.75 -5.61 -5.52
C ARG A 55 7.65 -4.22 -4.86
N TRP A 56 8.57 -3.89 -3.95
CA TRP A 56 8.62 -2.56 -3.33
C TRP A 56 8.99 -1.47 -4.33
N ILE A 57 9.97 -1.74 -5.21
CA ILE A 57 10.38 -0.80 -6.25
C ILE A 57 9.27 -0.59 -7.28
N GLU A 58 8.59 -1.64 -7.70
CA GLU A 58 7.42 -1.59 -8.59
C GLU A 58 6.24 -0.79 -8.00
N ARG A 59 6.14 -0.73 -6.68
CA ARG A 59 5.19 0.11 -5.94
C ARG A 59 5.67 1.56 -5.75
N GLY A 60 6.80 1.94 -6.36
CA GLY A 60 7.35 3.30 -6.29
C GLY A 60 8.20 3.60 -5.06
N VAL A 61 8.52 2.60 -4.23
CA VAL A 61 9.42 2.81 -3.07
C VAL A 61 10.86 2.93 -3.57
N SER A 62 11.55 3.98 -3.14
CA SER A 62 12.97 4.16 -3.48
C SER A 62 13.82 3.05 -2.84
N VAL A 63 14.85 2.58 -3.54
CA VAL A 63 15.74 1.48 -3.13
C VAL A 63 16.33 1.73 -1.73
N GLY A 64 16.62 2.98 -1.38
CA GLY A 64 17.16 3.35 -0.07
C GLY A 64 16.19 3.14 1.10
N LYS A 65 14.89 3.24 0.85
CA LYS A 65 13.84 3.02 1.86
C LYS A 65 13.44 1.55 1.99
N VAL A 66 13.69 0.73 0.97
CA VAL A 66 13.33 -0.70 0.97
C VAL A 66 13.99 -1.46 2.11
N LYS A 67 15.21 -1.09 2.52
CA LYS A 67 15.92 -1.76 3.62
C LYS A 67 15.14 -1.71 4.94
N ALA A 68 14.65 -0.53 5.32
CA ALA A 68 13.86 -0.35 6.54
C ALA A 68 12.59 -1.21 6.51
N LEU A 69 11.90 -1.24 5.37
CA LEU A 69 10.70 -2.04 5.17
C LEU A 69 10.96 -3.55 5.23
N LEU A 70 12.14 -4.00 4.78
CA LEU A 70 12.54 -5.41 4.86
C LEU A 70 12.97 -5.82 6.29
N GLU A 71 13.53 -4.90 7.07
CA GLU A 71 13.96 -5.14 8.45
C GLU A 71 12.78 -5.07 9.42
N ASP A 72 11.78 -4.24 9.15
CA ASP A 72 10.52 -4.19 9.92
C ASP A 72 9.59 -5.40 9.65
N ASN A 73 9.78 -6.09 8.53
CA ASN A 73 9.04 -7.31 8.18
C ASN A 73 9.77 -8.55 8.71
N LEU A 74 9.66 -8.81 10.00
CA LEU A 74 10.08 -10.08 10.61
C LEU A 74 9.31 -11.27 9.98
N PRO A 75 9.92 -12.46 9.81
CA PRO A 75 9.26 -13.65 9.26
C PRO A 75 7.93 -13.98 9.95
N ALA A 76 7.83 -13.78 11.26
CA ALA A 76 6.61 -14.00 12.05
C ALA A 76 5.44 -13.07 11.62
N ALA A 77 5.72 -11.82 11.27
CA ALA A 77 4.68 -10.88 10.82
C ALA A 77 4.16 -11.22 9.41
N ARG A 78 4.99 -11.85 8.58
CA ARG A 78 4.57 -12.35 7.26
C ARG A 78 3.66 -13.56 7.37
N ASP A 79 3.99 -14.50 8.24
CA ASP A 79 3.16 -15.68 8.50
C ASP A 79 1.80 -15.26 9.06
N GLU A 80 1.76 -14.29 9.97
CA GLU A 80 0.52 -13.74 10.51
C GLU A 80 -0.32 -13.05 9.44
N SER A 81 0.29 -12.20 8.62
CA SER A 81 -0.42 -11.52 7.51
C SER A 81 -0.95 -12.50 6.47
N ALA A 82 -0.16 -13.51 6.10
CA ALA A 82 -0.59 -14.57 5.18
C ALA A 82 -1.76 -15.37 5.76
N HIS A 83 -1.69 -15.71 7.04
CA HIS A 83 -2.78 -16.41 7.73
C HIS A 83 -4.07 -15.57 7.77
N LEU A 84 -3.98 -14.29 8.09
CA LEU A 84 -5.13 -13.37 8.08
C LEU A 84 -5.73 -13.20 6.68
N GLN A 85 -4.91 -13.19 5.63
CA GLN A 85 -5.39 -13.14 4.24
C GLN A 85 -6.15 -14.42 3.88
N GLU A 86 -5.65 -15.62 4.23
CA GLU A 86 -6.33 -16.87 3.97
C GLU A 86 -7.64 -16.99 4.78
N GLU A 87 -7.63 -16.56 6.04
CA GLU A 87 -8.84 -16.51 6.87
C GLU A 87 -9.90 -15.58 6.23
N MET A 88 -9.50 -14.38 5.80
CA MET A 88 -10.41 -13.45 5.13
C MET A 88 -10.95 -14.03 3.83
N MET A 89 -10.10 -14.63 2.99
CA MET A 89 -10.53 -15.31 1.77
C MET A 89 -11.52 -16.44 2.04
N SER A 90 -11.29 -17.21 3.10
CA SER A 90 -12.22 -18.28 3.55
C SER A 90 -13.60 -17.70 3.94
N ILE A 91 -13.61 -16.62 4.72
CA ILE A 91 -14.87 -15.97 5.15
C ILE A 91 -15.62 -15.39 3.94
N LEU A 92 -14.91 -14.80 2.99
CA LEU A 92 -15.51 -14.21 1.78
C LEU A 92 -16.21 -15.24 0.91
N ARG A 93 -15.73 -16.49 0.84
CA ARG A 93 -16.37 -17.58 0.08
C ARG A 93 -17.79 -17.90 0.55
N TYR A 94 -18.11 -17.66 1.81
CA TYR A 94 -19.46 -17.92 2.34
C TYR A 94 -20.46 -16.81 2.04
N MET A 95 -20.03 -15.68 1.46
CA MET A 95 -20.90 -14.58 1.04
C MET A 95 -21.85 -14.10 2.13
N GLN A 96 -21.38 -14.00 3.39
CA GLN A 96 -22.15 -13.56 4.55
C GLN A 96 -21.73 -12.14 4.98
N PRO A 97 -22.44 -11.08 4.55
CA PRO A 97 -22.05 -9.68 4.81
C PRO A 97 -21.87 -9.36 6.30
N ALA A 98 -22.79 -9.86 7.14
CA ALA A 98 -22.72 -9.63 8.59
C ALA A 98 -21.44 -10.21 9.22
N ARG A 99 -21.03 -11.40 8.79
CA ARG A 99 -19.81 -12.06 9.28
C ARG A 99 -18.55 -11.33 8.81
N ILE A 100 -18.55 -10.87 7.57
CA ILE A 100 -17.43 -10.10 7.01
C ILE A 100 -17.29 -8.77 7.75
N ARG A 101 -18.40 -8.04 7.95
CA ARG A 101 -18.41 -6.79 8.73
C ARG A 101 -17.91 -7.01 10.15
N ALA A 102 -18.39 -8.03 10.86
CA ALA A 102 -17.94 -8.34 12.21
C ALA A 102 -16.43 -8.62 12.26
N LYS A 103 -15.88 -9.35 11.28
CA LYS A 103 -14.44 -9.61 11.18
C LYS A 103 -13.66 -8.32 10.94
N LEU A 104 -14.10 -7.47 10.00
CA LEU A 104 -13.46 -6.18 9.72
C LEU A 104 -13.42 -5.27 10.95
N MET A 105 -14.53 -5.19 11.67
CA MET A 105 -14.62 -4.43 12.92
C MET A 105 -13.68 -4.98 14.00
N ALA A 106 -13.64 -6.30 14.19
CA ALA A 106 -12.71 -6.93 15.14
C ALA A 106 -11.25 -6.62 14.81
N LEU A 107 -10.86 -6.78 13.55
CA LEU A 107 -9.50 -6.50 13.08
C LEU A 107 -9.10 -5.03 13.24
N SER A 108 -10.04 -4.09 13.04
CA SER A 108 -9.77 -2.65 13.20
C SER A 108 -9.42 -2.25 14.65
N HIS A 109 -9.81 -3.06 15.63
CA HIS A 109 -9.45 -2.87 17.04
C HIS A 109 -8.15 -3.58 17.43
N GLN A 110 -7.73 -4.59 16.67
CA GLN A 110 -6.59 -5.46 17.00
C GLN A 110 -5.29 -5.02 16.32
N HIS A 111 -5.38 -4.38 15.16
CA HIS A 111 -4.22 -4.04 14.34
C HIS A 111 -4.20 -2.57 13.94
N PRO A 112 -3.01 -1.97 13.75
CA PRO A 112 -2.88 -0.63 13.18
C PRO A 112 -3.49 -0.55 11.78
N VAL A 113 -4.09 0.60 11.46
CA VAL A 113 -4.77 0.80 10.17
C VAL A 113 -3.83 0.61 8.97
N ASP A 114 -2.57 1.07 9.08
CA ASP A 114 -1.59 0.92 8.01
C ASP A 114 -1.31 -0.57 7.71
N THR A 115 -1.14 -1.39 8.75
CA THR A 115 -0.96 -2.84 8.63
C THR A 115 -2.19 -3.50 8.00
N LEU A 116 -3.40 -3.15 8.45
CA LEU A 116 -4.63 -3.71 7.87
C LEU A 116 -4.77 -3.36 6.39
N ILE A 117 -4.53 -2.12 6.03
CA ILE A 117 -4.67 -1.68 4.64
C ILE A 117 -3.62 -2.37 3.76
N ASP A 118 -2.33 -2.29 4.14
CA ASP A 118 -1.23 -2.68 3.25
C ASP A 118 -0.94 -4.18 3.28
N SER A 119 -1.13 -4.85 4.42
CA SER A 119 -0.80 -6.27 4.57
C SER A 119 -2.01 -7.20 4.44
N LEU A 120 -3.25 -6.71 4.56
CA LEU A 120 -4.46 -7.53 4.47
C LEU A 120 -5.40 -7.08 3.36
N LEU A 121 -5.96 -5.87 3.45
CA LEU A 121 -7.09 -5.47 2.60
C LEU A 121 -6.70 -5.29 1.14
N VAL A 122 -5.57 -4.64 0.88
CA VAL A 122 -5.06 -4.45 -0.48
C VAL A 122 -4.67 -5.78 -1.12
N PRO A 123 -3.88 -6.68 -0.50
CA PRO A 123 -3.57 -7.99 -1.05
C PRO A 123 -4.82 -8.86 -1.31
N VAL A 124 -5.78 -8.89 -0.38
CA VAL A 124 -7.04 -9.65 -0.56
C VAL A 124 -7.83 -9.12 -1.76
N ARG A 125 -7.99 -7.79 -1.89
CA ARG A 125 -8.65 -7.17 -3.05
C ARG A 125 -7.91 -7.47 -4.36
N GLN A 126 -6.58 -7.45 -4.36
CA GLN A 126 -5.79 -7.81 -5.55
C GLN A 126 -6.00 -9.28 -5.93
N ARG A 127 -5.99 -10.22 -4.98
CA ARG A 127 -6.24 -11.65 -5.23
C ARG A 127 -7.63 -11.87 -5.85
N LEU A 128 -8.66 -11.18 -5.34
CA LEU A 128 -10.00 -11.26 -5.88
C LEU A 128 -10.10 -10.74 -7.33
N LYS A 129 -9.30 -9.77 -7.73
CA LYS A 129 -9.27 -9.25 -9.11
C LYS A 129 -8.65 -10.23 -10.12
N LEU A 130 -7.86 -11.20 -9.67
CA LEU A 130 -7.18 -12.18 -10.54
C LEU A 130 -8.05 -13.39 -10.90
N ASP A 131 -9.13 -13.65 -10.17
CA ASP A 131 -10.01 -14.81 -10.37
C ASP A 131 -11.27 -14.40 -11.18
N GLN A 132 -11.54 -15.03 -12.33
CA GLN A 132 -12.40 -14.45 -13.37
C GLN A 132 -13.92 -14.63 -13.21
N ASN A 133 -14.44 -15.58 -12.44
CA ASN A 133 -15.86 -15.93 -12.53
C ASN A 133 -16.74 -15.59 -11.31
N THR A 134 -16.25 -15.74 -10.09
CA THR A 134 -17.02 -15.44 -8.86
C THR A 134 -16.47 -14.23 -8.14
N SER A 135 -15.27 -13.83 -8.48
CA SER A 135 -14.48 -12.83 -7.79
C SER A 135 -15.06 -11.41 -7.92
N LEU A 136 -15.71 -11.08 -9.05
CA LEU A 136 -16.29 -9.74 -9.22
C LEU A 136 -17.41 -9.47 -8.20
N VAL A 137 -18.29 -10.45 -7.97
CA VAL A 137 -19.38 -10.32 -6.99
C VAL A 137 -18.81 -10.25 -5.57
N ILE A 138 -17.86 -11.13 -5.25
CA ILE A 138 -17.19 -11.14 -3.94
C ILE A 138 -16.42 -9.82 -3.72
N SER A 139 -15.68 -9.37 -4.72
CA SER A 139 -14.92 -8.11 -4.68
C SER A 139 -15.84 -6.92 -4.48
N SER A 140 -16.94 -6.85 -5.24
CA SER A 140 -17.93 -5.78 -5.14
C SER A 140 -18.60 -5.75 -3.75
N MET A 141 -18.95 -6.93 -3.21
CA MET A 141 -19.49 -7.03 -1.85
C MET A 141 -18.47 -6.58 -0.80
N LEU A 142 -17.22 -7.03 -0.91
CA LEU A 142 -16.15 -6.62 0.01
C LEU A 142 -15.94 -5.10 -0.07
N ASP A 143 -15.86 -4.54 -1.27
CA ASP A 143 -15.65 -3.11 -1.48
C ASP A 143 -16.79 -2.28 -0.86
N GLY A 144 -18.03 -2.71 -1.03
CA GLY A 144 -19.19 -2.07 -0.37
C GLY A 144 -19.11 -2.11 1.16
N LEU A 145 -18.76 -3.27 1.73
CA LEU A 145 -18.59 -3.42 3.18
C LEU A 145 -17.40 -2.62 3.73
N LEU A 146 -16.31 -2.51 2.98
CA LEU A 146 -15.18 -1.68 3.37
C LEU A 146 -15.56 -0.21 3.43
N ILE A 147 -16.26 0.31 2.41
CA ILE A 147 -16.74 1.69 2.39
C ILE A 147 -17.68 1.94 3.58
N ASP A 148 -18.63 1.05 3.84
CA ASP A 148 -19.56 1.12 4.95
C ASP A 148 -18.83 1.18 6.31
N CYS A 149 -17.87 0.27 6.56
CA CYS A 149 -17.08 0.28 7.79
C CYS A 149 -16.24 1.56 7.92
N VAL A 150 -15.59 1.99 6.84
CA VAL A 150 -14.78 3.21 6.86
C VAL A 150 -15.64 4.44 7.13
N ALA A 151 -16.82 4.54 6.55
CA ALA A 151 -17.75 5.63 6.83
C ALA A 151 -18.09 5.74 8.33
N LEU A 152 -18.29 4.59 9.00
CA LEU A 152 -18.47 4.53 10.46
C LEU A 152 -17.22 5.02 11.20
N PHE A 153 -16.03 4.57 10.80
CA PHE A 153 -14.78 5.00 11.44
C PHE A 153 -14.52 6.51 11.28
N LEU A 154 -14.84 7.07 10.12
CA LEU A 154 -14.74 8.51 9.89
C LEU A 154 -15.75 9.28 10.76
N ALA A 155 -16.98 8.78 10.91
CA ALA A 155 -17.98 9.36 11.77
C ALA A 155 -17.54 9.36 13.24
N GLU A 156 -16.95 8.27 13.72
CA GLU A 156 -16.39 8.19 15.07
C GLU A 156 -15.17 9.13 15.25
N ALA A 157 -14.30 9.25 14.24
CA ALA A 157 -13.17 10.16 14.29
C ALA A 157 -13.60 11.63 14.45
N ARG A 158 -14.71 12.04 13.82
CA ARG A 158 -15.27 13.41 13.94
C ARG A 158 -15.74 13.77 15.35
N LYS A 159 -15.95 12.80 16.24
CA LYS A 159 -16.30 13.05 17.66
C LYS A 159 -15.09 13.50 18.49
N LYS A 160 -13.88 13.33 17.98
CA LYS A 160 -12.63 13.74 18.61
C LYS A 160 -12.16 15.08 18.03
N ASN A 161 -11.20 15.73 18.68
CA ASN A 161 -10.58 16.91 18.12
C ASN A 161 -9.81 16.55 16.85
N GLY A 162 -9.98 17.32 15.78
CA GLY A 162 -9.32 17.12 14.50
C GLY A 162 -9.43 18.32 13.58
N LYS A 163 -8.74 18.27 12.46
CA LYS A 163 -8.78 19.31 11.43
C LYS A 163 -9.58 18.80 10.23
N GLU A 164 -10.47 19.64 9.71
CA GLU A 164 -11.22 19.32 8.50
C GLU A 164 -10.32 19.24 7.28
N THR A 165 -10.57 18.25 6.43
CA THR A 165 -9.89 18.12 5.14
C THR A 165 -10.78 17.47 4.09
N LEU A 166 -10.50 17.76 2.83
CA LEU A 166 -11.03 17.04 1.68
C LEU A 166 -9.99 15.99 1.22
N LEU A 167 -10.46 14.82 0.87
CA LEU A 167 -9.65 13.82 0.17
C LEU A 167 -10.22 13.61 -1.23
N VAL A 168 -9.37 13.82 -2.24
CA VAL A 168 -9.72 13.77 -3.65
C VAL A 168 -8.92 12.70 -4.36
N GLY A 169 -9.59 11.81 -5.10
CA GLY A 169 -8.94 10.92 -6.06
C GLY A 169 -8.58 11.71 -7.33
N TRP A 170 -7.30 11.82 -7.65
CA TRP A 170 -6.85 12.52 -8.85
C TRP A 170 -6.48 11.51 -9.95
N SER A 171 -7.31 11.45 -10.99
CA SER A 171 -7.15 10.51 -12.11
C SER A 171 -7.00 9.04 -11.67
N ASN A 172 -7.71 8.65 -10.62
CA ASN A 172 -7.68 7.30 -10.08
C ASN A 172 -9.10 6.77 -9.85
N GLU A 173 -9.41 5.63 -10.44
CA GLU A 173 -10.74 5.02 -10.41
C GLU A 173 -10.98 4.06 -9.22
N ASP A 174 -9.96 3.75 -8.41
CA ASP A 174 -10.12 2.86 -7.26
C ASP A 174 -10.74 3.60 -6.05
N ARG A 175 -12.07 3.75 -6.11
CA ARG A 175 -12.85 4.43 -5.06
C ARG A 175 -12.68 3.79 -3.70
N THR A 176 -12.69 2.48 -3.63
CA THR A 176 -12.54 1.76 -2.35
C THR A 176 -11.18 2.05 -1.74
N ARG A 177 -10.12 2.08 -2.56
CA ARG A 177 -8.79 2.45 -2.07
C ARG A 177 -8.77 3.88 -1.53
N LEU A 178 -9.44 4.82 -2.17
CA LEU A 178 -9.57 6.20 -1.70
C LEU A 178 -10.22 6.26 -0.30
N TRP A 179 -11.26 5.48 -0.04
CA TRP A 179 -11.88 5.37 1.28
C TRP A 179 -10.93 4.77 2.32
N LEU A 180 -10.13 3.77 1.97
CA LEU A 180 -9.10 3.22 2.86
C LEU A 180 -8.05 4.28 3.22
N GLU A 181 -7.65 5.12 2.27
CA GLU A 181 -6.75 6.25 2.54
C GLU A 181 -7.40 7.33 3.42
N ALA A 182 -8.71 7.56 3.28
CA ALA A 182 -9.46 8.41 4.20
C ALA A 182 -9.41 7.88 5.64
N TRP A 183 -9.56 6.56 5.82
CA TRP A 183 -9.42 5.93 7.12
C TRP A 183 -8.02 6.14 7.71
N ARG A 184 -6.98 5.98 6.89
CA ARG A 184 -5.58 6.23 7.28
C ARG A 184 -5.37 7.68 7.75
N LEU A 185 -5.88 8.66 7.01
CA LEU A 185 -5.83 10.07 7.40
C LEU A 185 -6.59 10.35 8.70
N SER A 186 -7.74 9.74 8.91
CA SER A 186 -8.53 9.93 10.12
C SER A 186 -7.79 9.49 11.39
N GLN A 187 -6.96 8.45 11.31
CA GLN A 187 -6.11 8.01 12.43
C GLN A 187 -4.97 9.00 12.75
N ARG A 188 -4.67 9.91 11.81
CA ARG A 188 -3.68 10.99 11.98
C ARG A 188 -4.31 12.29 12.46
N GLY A 189 -5.57 12.26 12.92
CA GLY A 189 -6.27 13.42 13.47
C GLY A 189 -6.96 14.30 12.46
N TRP A 190 -7.23 13.80 11.24
CA TRP A 190 -7.99 14.54 10.24
C TRP A 190 -9.48 14.13 10.25
N HIS A 191 -10.37 15.11 10.13
CA HIS A 191 -11.78 14.92 9.82
C HIS A 191 -11.95 14.91 8.32
N VAL A 192 -11.98 13.73 7.73
CA VAL A 192 -11.89 13.58 6.29
C VAL A 192 -13.27 13.60 5.64
N ASN A 193 -13.44 14.46 4.64
CA ASN A 193 -14.56 14.46 3.70
C ASN A 193 -14.04 13.92 2.37
N VAL A 194 -14.59 12.80 1.91
CA VAL A 194 -14.17 12.14 0.68
C VAL A 194 -15.01 12.63 -0.48
N LEU A 195 -14.39 13.09 -1.55
CA LEU A 195 -15.09 13.28 -2.82
C LEU A 195 -15.31 11.93 -3.48
N ALA A 196 -16.58 11.56 -3.64
CA ALA A 196 -16.98 10.20 -4.03
C ALA A 196 -16.49 9.80 -5.43
N GLU A 197 -16.42 10.78 -6.34
CA GLU A 197 -15.98 10.58 -7.71
C GLU A 197 -14.54 11.04 -7.90
N PRO A 198 -13.71 10.27 -8.64
CA PRO A 198 -12.39 10.72 -9.02
C PRO A 198 -12.48 11.92 -9.98
N LEU A 199 -11.59 12.88 -9.80
CA LEU A 199 -11.53 14.07 -10.63
C LEU A 199 -10.35 13.99 -11.60
N GLU A 200 -10.53 14.51 -12.81
CA GLU A 200 -9.43 14.71 -13.75
C GLU A 200 -8.47 15.80 -13.26
N SER A 201 -9.00 16.80 -12.53
CA SER A 201 -8.24 17.84 -11.85
C SER A 201 -8.91 18.21 -10.53
N PRO A 202 -8.15 18.37 -9.44
CA PRO A 202 -8.67 18.66 -8.09
C PRO A 202 -9.47 19.96 -7.94
N ARG A 203 -9.24 20.97 -8.78
CA ARG A 203 -9.95 22.26 -8.76
C ARG A 203 -9.98 22.94 -7.37
N PRO A 204 -8.81 23.25 -6.75
CA PRO A 204 -8.76 23.78 -5.38
C PRO A 204 -9.42 25.15 -5.23
N GLU A 205 -9.57 25.89 -6.32
CA GLU A 205 -10.28 27.18 -6.36
C GLU A 205 -11.77 27.09 -5.97
N LEU A 206 -12.37 25.89 -6.06
CA LEU A 206 -13.74 25.63 -5.62
C LEU A 206 -13.87 25.40 -4.10
N PHE A 207 -12.75 25.26 -3.40
CA PHE A 207 -12.69 24.93 -1.98
C PHE A 207 -11.82 25.94 -1.20
N PRO A 208 -12.16 27.22 -1.20
CA PRO A 208 -11.33 28.28 -0.60
C PRO A 208 -11.17 28.03 0.91
N GLY A 209 -9.92 28.12 1.39
CA GLY A 209 -9.59 27.98 2.80
C GLY A 209 -9.62 26.53 3.34
N GLN A 210 -9.90 25.54 2.52
CA GLN A 210 -9.91 24.13 2.94
C GLN A 210 -8.53 23.47 2.74
N HIS A 211 -8.21 22.53 3.63
CA HIS A 211 -7.13 21.59 3.42
C HIS A 211 -7.56 20.52 2.42
N ILE A 212 -6.71 20.22 1.44
CA ILE A 212 -7.00 19.24 0.40
C ILE A 212 -5.85 18.23 0.34
N PHE A 213 -6.17 16.96 0.51
CA PHE A 213 -5.27 15.86 0.15
C PHE A 213 -5.69 15.28 -1.18
N VAL A 214 -4.72 15.09 -2.08
CA VAL A 214 -4.93 14.42 -3.37
C VAL A 214 -4.25 13.08 -3.38
N TRP A 215 -4.97 12.07 -3.81
CA TRP A 215 -4.47 10.72 -3.93
C TRP A 215 -4.51 10.24 -5.38
N THR A 216 -3.37 9.82 -5.91
CA THR A 216 -3.20 9.40 -7.31
C THR A 216 -3.19 7.88 -7.48
N GLY A 217 -3.08 7.14 -6.36
CA GLY A 217 -2.97 5.66 -6.37
C GLY A 217 -1.63 5.12 -6.87
N ARG A 218 -0.78 6.00 -7.37
CA ARG A 218 0.58 5.73 -7.89
C ARG A 218 1.44 6.98 -7.67
N ALA A 219 2.74 6.88 -7.97
CA ALA A 219 3.60 8.05 -7.99
C ALA A 219 3.01 9.14 -8.90
N ALA A 220 3.05 10.40 -8.45
CA ALA A 220 2.59 11.51 -9.25
C ALA A 220 3.41 11.64 -10.53
N THR A 221 2.77 12.07 -11.59
CA THR A 221 3.45 12.43 -12.83
C THR A 221 4.12 13.80 -12.67
N PRO A 222 5.18 14.12 -13.45
CA PRO A 222 5.81 15.44 -13.41
C PRO A 222 4.80 16.59 -13.61
N LEU A 223 3.80 16.41 -14.48
CA LEU A 223 2.74 17.39 -14.68
C LEU A 223 1.86 17.57 -13.42
N GLN A 224 1.56 16.47 -12.71
CA GLN A 224 0.79 16.56 -11.47
C GLN A 224 1.59 17.27 -10.37
N GLU A 225 2.89 17.05 -10.28
CA GLU A 225 3.78 17.73 -9.34
C GLU A 225 3.88 19.23 -9.65
N GLU A 226 4.01 19.60 -10.94
CA GLU A 226 4.04 20.98 -11.38
C GLU A 226 2.72 21.72 -11.06
N LEU A 227 1.58 21.10 -11.38
CA LEU A 227 0.26 21.68 -11.08
C LEU A 227 0.05 21.84 -9.57
N LEU A 228 0.43 20.85 -8.77
CA LEU A 228 0.31 20.94 -7.31
C LEU A 228 1.18 22.09 -6.76
N SER A 229 2.42 22.22 -7.22
CA SER A 229 3.32 23.30 -6.83
C SER A 229 2.74 24.66 -7.20
N HIS A 230 2.19 24.79 -8.40
CA HIS A 230 1.53 26.03 -8.84
C HIS A 230 0.35 26.42 -7.94
N TRP A 231 -0.52 25.47 -7.55
CA TRP A 231 -1.62 25.76 -6.62
C TRP A 231 -1.12 26.14 -5.23
N GLN A 232 -0.05 25.53 -4.75
CA GLN A 232 0.57 25.91 -3.47
C GLN A 232 1.15 27.33 -3.53
N GLU A 233 1.78 27.72 -4.62
CA GLU A 233 2.26 29.11 -4.85
C GLU A 233 1.13 30.12 -4.88
N GLN A 234 -0.07 29.74 -5.34
CA GLN A 234 -1.29 30.53 -5.28
C GLN A 234 -1.90 30.61 -3.87
N GLY A 235 -1.33 29.90 -2.89
CA GLY A 235 -1.79 29.92 -1.49
C GLY A 235 -2.84 28.85 -1.15
N PHE A 236 -3.11 27.89 -2.02
CA PHE A 236 -4.00 26.78 -1.70
C PHE A 236 -3.29 25.76 -0.82
N SER A 237 -3.99 25.27 0.21
CA SER A 237 -3.50 24.19 1.08
C SER A 237 -3.82 22.82 0.47
N ILE A 238 -3.01 22.42 -0.51
CA ILE A 238 -3.17 21.17 -1.25
C ILE A 238 -1.88 20.34 -1.19
N HIS A 239 -2.01 19.04 -0.92
CA HIS A 239 -0.87 18.14 -0.71
C HIS A 239 -1.13 16.76 -1.28
N PHE A 240 -0.08 16.08 -1.75
CA PHE A 240 -0.18 14.66 -2.05
C PHE A 240 -0.36 13.83 -0.78
N HIS A 241 -1.19 12.81 -0.86
CA HIS A 241 -1.34 11.78 0.15
C HIS A 241 -0.78 10.45 -0.35
N GLY A 242 0.01 9.77 0.50
CA GLY A 242 0.55 8.44 0.16
C GLY A 242 1.81 8.46 -0.72
N GLN A 243 2.43 9.60 -0.93
CA GLN A 243 3.76 9.72 -1.53
C GLN A 243 4.78 9.95 -0.41
N ASN A 244 5.45 8.86 0.00
CA ASN A 244 6.64 8.90 0.86
C ASN A 244 7.76 8.10 0.21
#